data_3befb5836bf84dfa2d8ed82227c58fff
#
_entry.id   3befb5836bf84dfa2d8ed82227c58fff
#
_cell.length_a   1.000
_cell.length_b   1.000
_cell.length_c   1.000
_cell.angle_alpha   90.00
_cell.angle_beta   90.00
_cell.angle_gamma   90.00
#
_symmetry.space_group_name_H-M   'P 1'
#
loop_
_entity.id
_entity.type
_entity.pdbx_description
1 polymer ?
#
loop_
_entity_poly.entity_id
_entity_poly.type
_entity_poly.pdbx_seq_one_letter_code
_entity_poly.pdbx_strand_id
1 'polypeptide(L)'
;IERIKLRGNDQVDNDREALALANKISKPDIHLLKARLLFDGGYYARARQELDGFKPTDVKTGLEYIYRLGRIYHNWGKTDEAISYYAETIRKGENLPYYFAANSSLQLGIIFEKQNDFAQAKKYYLKVLNMNFDEYQFSITNKAQAGLNRIKGK
;
A
#
# COMPACT_ATOMS: atom_id res chain seq x y z
N ILE A 1 -13.68 -40.82 -15.05
CA ILE A 1 -12.32 -40.26 -15.27
C ILE A 1 -12.01 -40.14 -16.78
N GLU A 2 -12.40 -41.08 -17.59
CA GLU A 2 -12.19 -41.03 -19.08
C GLU A 2 -13.09 -39.97 -19.76
N ARG A 3 -14.29 -39.67 -19.25
CA ARG A 3 -15.17 -38.63 -19.82
C ARG A 3 -14.62 -37.19 -19.66
N ILE A 4 -13.75 -36.97 -18.69
CA ILE A 4 -13.11 -35.64 -18.49
C ILE A 4 -11.96 -35.45 -19.50
N LYS A 5 -11.28 -36.52 -19.90
CA LYS A 5 -10.22 -36.46 -20.89
C LYS A 5 -10.69 -36.16 -22.31
N LEU A 6 -11.93 -36.51 -22.65
CA LEU A 6 -12.49 -36.34 -24.03
C LEU A 6 -13.12 -34.97 -24.31
N ARG A 7 -13.30 -34.13 -23.29
CA ARG A 7 -13.69 -32.70 -23.44
C ARG A 7 -12.51 -31.72 -23.37
N GLY A 8 -11.29 -32.23 -23.47
CA GLY A 8 -10.14 -31.66 -22.83
C GLY A 8 -9.22 -30.79 -23.66
N ASN A 9 -9.36 -30.58 -24.96
CA ASN A 9 -8.35 -29.77 -25.65
C ASN A 9 -8.58 -28.25 -25.44
N ASP A 10 -9.82 -27.78 -25.47
CA ASP A 10 -10.12 -26.36 -25.29
C ASP A 10 -10.14 -25.94 -23.82
N GLN A 11 -10.46 -26.89 -22.91
CA GLN A 11 -10.41 -26.64 -21.44
C GLN A 11 -8.99 -26.68 -20.87
N VAL A 12 -8.06 -27.47 -21.46
CA VAL A 12 -6.68 -27.56 -20.99
C VAL A 12 -5.91 -26.27 -21.28
N ASP A 13 -6.19 -25.59 -22.39
CA ASP A 13 -5.55 -24.32 -22.71
C ASP A 13 -6.12 -23.18 -21.84
N ASN A 14 -7.44 -23.15 -21.61
CA ASN A 14 -8.08 -22.22 -20.67
C ASN A 14 -7.63 -22.46 -19.22
N ASP A 15 -7.45 -23.71 -18.81
CA ASP A 15 -6.93 -24.05 -17.47
C ASP A 15 -5.45 -23.68 -17.33
N ARG A 16 -4.64 -23.79 -18.38
CA ARG A 16 -3.25 -23.32 -18.40
C ARG A 16 -3.15 -21.80 -18.36
N GLU A 17 -4.01 -21.09 -19.09
CA GLU A 17 -4.09 -19.63 -19.03
C GLU A 17 -4.60 -19.17 -17.65
N ALA A 18 -5.61 -19.83 -17.08
CA ALA A 18 -6.09 -19.56 -15.74
C ALA A 18 -5.03 -19.86 -14.67
N LEU A 19 -4.25 -20.94 -14.82
CA LEU A 19 -3.12 -21.26 -13.93
C LEU A 19 -1.96 -20.27 -14.09
N ALA A 20 -1.67 -19.85 -15.34
CA ALA A 20 -0.66 -18.84 -15.62
C ALA A 20 -1.09 -17.47 -15.08
N LEU A 21 -2.39 -17.15 -15.16
CA LEU A 21 -2.97 -15.95 -14.58
C LEU A 21 -2.99 -16.02 -13.05
N ALA A 22 -3.35 -17.17 -12.47
CA ALA A 22 -3.31 -17.42 -11.02
C ALA A 22 -1.87 -17.42 -10.47
N ASN A 23 -0.89 -17.85 -11.27
CA ASN A 23 0.53 -17.74 -10.91
C ASN A 23 1.10 -16.33 -11.15
N LYS A 24 0.47 -15.51 -11.99
CA LYS A 24 0.76 -14.07 -12.13
C LYS A 24 0.11 -13.24 -11.02
N ILE A 25 -0.97 -13.71 -10.42
CA ILE A 25 -1.48 -13.19 -9.16
C ILE A 25 -0.51 -13.71 -8.10
N SER A 26 0.53 -12.94 -7.83
CA SER A 26 1.51 -13.27 -6.81
C SER A 26 0.77 -13.60 -5.52
N LYS A 27 0.97 -14.80 -4.99
CA LYS A 27 0.44 -15.15 -3.67
C LYS A 27 0.90 -14.07 -2.69
N PRO A 28 -0.01 -13.49 -1.90
CA PRO A 28 0.40 -12.49 -0.94
C PRO A 28 1.47 -13.10 -0.03
N ASP A 29 2.53 -12.34 0.25
CA ASP A 29 3.54 -12.78 1.19
C ASP A 29 2.88 -13.00 2.56
N ILE A 30 3.15 -14.16 3.16
CA ILE A 30 2.49 -14.57 4.40
C ILE A 30 2.81 -13.63 5.57
N HIS A 31 4.03 -13.09 5.64
CA HIS A 31 4.43 -12.16 6.70
C HIS A 31 3.77 -10.80 6.53
N LEU A 32 3.69 -10.29 5.30
CA LEU A 32 2.96 -9.06 4.99
C LEU A 32 1.46 -9.20 5.27
N LEU A 33 0.87 -10.34 4.93
CA LEU A 33 -0.54 -10.62 5.22
C LEU A 33 -0.81 -10.68 6.73
N LYS A 34 0.01 -11.42 7.49
CA LYS A 34 -0.11 -11.51 8.95
C LYS A 34 0.07 -10.14 9.61
N ALA A 35 1.08 -9.39 9.19
CA ALA A 35 1.30 -8.04 9.70
C ALA A 35 0.10 -7.13 9.45
N ARG A 36 -0.53 -7.22 8.27
CA ARG A 36 -1.76 -6.51 7.95
C ARG A 36 -2.91 -6.90 8.88
N LEU A 37 -3.17 -8.19 9.05
CA LEU A 37 -4.23 -8.68 9.92
C LEU A 37 -4.03 -8.27 11.39
N LEU A 38 -2.79 -8.34 11.89
CA LEU A 38 -2.43 -7.87 13.23
C LEU A 38 -2.63 -6.36 13.37
N PHE A 39 -2.27 -5.58 12.34
CA PHE A 39 -2.51 -4.16 12.28
C PHE A 39 -4.01 -3.83 12.30
N ASP A 40 -4.81 -4.51 11.49
CA ASP A 40 -6.26 -4.31 11.45
C ASP A 40 -6.93 -4.65 12.80
N GLY A 41 -6.37 -5.58 13.56
CA GLY A 41 -6.78 -5.90 14.92
C GLY A 41 -6.25 -4.98 16.01
N GLY A 42 -5.42 -3.99 15.68
CA GLY A 42 -4.81 -3.06 16.65
C GLY A 42 -3.58 -3.62 17.38
N TYR A 43 -3.06 -4.77 16.97
CA TYR A 43 -1.88 -5.41 17.59
C TYR A 43 -0.57 -4.89 16.98
N TYR A 44 -0.30 -3.59 17.12
CA TYR A 44 0.79 -2.90 16.41
C TYR A 44 2.18 -3.45 16.74
N ALA A 45 2.47 -3.73 18.01
CA ALA A 45 3.76 -4.31 18.41
C ALA A 45 3.98 -5.68 17.78
N ARG A 46 2.95 -6.54 17.74
CA ARG A 46 3.00 -7.85 17.11
C ARG A 46 3.10 -7.74 15.58
N ALA A 47 2.37 -6.80 14.99
CA ALA A 47 2.46 -6.52 13.56
C ALA A 47 3.88 -6.11 13.15
N ARG A 48 4.52 -5.24 13.96
CA ARG A 48 5.92 -4.84 13.77
C ARG A 48 6.87 -6.04 13.88
N GLN A 49 6.66 -6.88 14.90
CA GLN A 49 7.48 -8.08 15.15
C GLN A 49 7.36 -9.08 13.99
N GLU A 50 6.18 -9.27 13.41
CA GLU A 50 5.98 -10.15 12.25
C GLU A 50 6.83 -9.73 11.04
N LEU A 51 7.16 -8.45 10.93
CA LEU A 51 8.00 -7.90 9.88
C LEU A 51 9.51 -7.93 10.22
N ASP A 52 9.88 -8.33 11.44
CA ASP A 52 11.28 -8.48 11.79
C ASP A 52 11.94 -9.60 10.97
N GLY A 53 13.06 -9.27 10.35
CA GLY A 53 13.78 -10.23 9.51
C GLY A 53 13.14 -10.52 8.15
N PHE A 54 12.01 -9.89 7.83
CA PHE A 54 11.40 -9.99 6.50
C PHE A 54 12.37 -9.49 5.43
N LYS A 55 12.58 -10.31 4.40
CA LYS A 55 13.42 -9.97 3.25
C LYS A 55 12.56 -9.92 2.00
N PRO A 56 12.32 -8.74 1.44
CA PRO A 56 11.59 -8.61 0.20
C PRO A 56 12.28 -9.36 -0.95
N THR A 57 11.50 -10.02 -1.77
CA THR A 57 12.00 -10.77 -2.94
C THR A 57 11.88 -9.98 -4.25
N ASP A 58 11.08 -8.92 -4.25
CA ASP A 58 10.83 -8.06 -5.42
C ASP A 58 10.56 -6.62 -4.99
N VAL A 59 10.50 -5.71 -5.98
CA VAL A 59 10.30 -4.28 -5.75
C VAL A 59 8.96 -3.99 -5.08
N LYS A 60 7.88 -4.68 -5.50
CA LYS A 60 6.54 -4.46 -4.96
C LYS A 60 6.45 -4.84 -3.48
N THR A 61 6.93 -6.03 -3.12
CA THR A 61 6.93 -6.50 -1.72
C THR A 61 7.87 -5.66 -0.84
N GLY A 62 8.98 -5.18 -1.39
CA GLY A 62 9.88 -4.25 -0.71
C GLY A 62 9.22 -2.92 -0.39
N LEU A 63 8.48 -2.39 -1.35
CA LEU A 63 7.74 -1.14 -1.18
C LEU A 63 6.57 -1.32 -0.18
N GLU A 64 5.83 -2.42 -0.30
CA GLU A 64 4.76 -2.76 0.63
C GLU A 64 5.28 -2.89 2.06
N TYR A 65 6.42 -3.55 2.27
CA TYR A 65 7.05 -3.71 3.57
C TYR A 65 7.31 -2.36 4.26
N ILE A 66 7.94 -1.42 3.57
CA ILE A 66 8.23 -0.08 4.10
C ILE A 66 6.93 0.67 4.40
N TYR A 67 5.98 0.61 3.49
CA TYR A 67 4.65 1.21 3.65
C TYR A 67 3.91 0.65 4.88
N ARG A 68 3.93 -0.66 5.09
CA ARG A 68 3.32 -1.30 6.26
C ARG A 68 3.95 -0.85 7.57
N LEU A 69 5.26 -0.70 7.61
CA LEU A 69 5.94 -0.13 8.77
C LEU A 69 5.43 1.29 9.05
N GLY A 70 5.31 2.14 8.05
CA GLY A 70 4.73 3.48 8.20
C GLY A 70 3.32 3.44 8.80
N ARG A 71 2.46 2.56 8.32
CA ARG A 71 1.10 2.37 8.83
C ARG A 71 1.07 1.90 10.29
N ILE A 72 1.90 0.93 10.62
CA ILE A 72 2.01 0.37 11.98
C ILE A 72 2.44 1.47 12.96
N TYR A 73 3.54 2.17 12.68
CA TYR A 73 4.04 3.22 13.56
C TYR A 73 3.07 4.39 13.69
N HIS A 74 2.40 4.78 12.59
CA HIS A 74 1.41 5.85 12.61
C HIS A 74 0.26 5.53 13.58
N ASN A 75 -0.34 4.35 13.46
CA ASN A 75 -1.47 3.96 14.32
C ASN A 75 -1.03 3.58 15.74
N TRP A 76 0.24 3.28 15.95
CA TRP A 76 0.84 3.07 17.26
C TRP A 76 1.15 4.39 17.99
N GLY A 77 0.96 5.54 17.34
CA GLY A 77 1.26 6.86 17.88
C GLY A 77 2.73 7.27 17.80
N LYS A 78 3.55 6.51 17.08
CA LYS A 78 4.97 6.82 16.84
C LYS A 78 5.11 7.59 15.54
N THR A 79 4.78 8.89 15.62
CA THR A 79 4.59 9.74 14.44
C THR A 79 5.90 10.00 13.68
N ASP A 80 7.02 10.19 14.36
CA ASP A 80 8.31 10.49 13.71
C ASP A 80 8.80 9.30 12.88
N GLU A 81 8.69 8.09 13.43
CA GLU A 81 9.01 6.87 12.70
C GLU A 81 8.06 6.70 11.49
N ALA A 82 6.78 6.97 11.67
CA ALA A 82 5.80 6.90 10.59
C ALA A 82 6.14 7.86 9.45
N ILE A 83 6.50 9.10 9.75
CA ILE A 83 6.94 10.10 8.76
C ILE A 83 8.14 9.57 7.96
N SER A 84 9.13 9.02 8.64
CA SER A 84 10.33 8.47 7.99
C SER A 84 10.01 7.34 7.03
N TYR A 85 9.18 6.38 7.43
CA TYR A 85 8.78 5.26 6.57
C TYR A 85 7.90 5.69 5.39
N TYR A 86 6.96 6.61 5.61
CA TYR A 86 6.14 7.15 4.52
C TYR A 86 6.98 7.94 3.51
N ALA A 87 7.92 8.76 3.98
CA ALA A 87 8.83 9.50 3.10
C ALA A 87 9.70 8.55 2.25
N GLU A 88 10.21 7.48 2.86
CA GLU A 88 10.95 6.45 2.13
C GLU A 88 10.08 5.71 1.11
N THR A 89 8.85 5.39 1.45
CA THR A 89 7.89 4.76 0.53
C THR A 89 7.63 5.65 -0.69
N ILE A 90 7.44 6.95 -0.48
CA ILE A 90 7.25 7.90 -1.55
C ILE A 90 8.50 7.96 -2.44
N ARG A 91 9.66 8.14 -1.85
CA ARG A 91 10.92 8.24 -2.60
C ARG A 91 11.19 7.03 -3.50
N LYS A 92 10.85 5.83 -3.02
CA LYS A 92 11.06 4.58 -3.76
C LYS A 92 9.93 4.26 -4.73
N GLY A 93 8.71 4.73 -4.48
CA GLY A 93 7.51 4.25 -5.16
C GLY A 93 6.74 5.29 -5.98
N GLU A 94 7.10 6.58 -5.95
CA GLU A 94 6.30 7.63 -6.60
C GLU A 94 6.22 7.50 -8.13
N ASN A 95 7.17 6.83 -8.75
CA ASN A 95 7.20 6.56 -10.19
C ASN A 95 6.76 5.13 -10.55
N LEU A 96 6.24 4.37 -9.59
CA LEU A 96 5.76 3.01 -9.76
C LEU A 96 4.22 3.00 -9.76
N PRO A 97 3.59 1.99 -10.40
CA PRO A 97 2.13 1.95 -10.54
C PRO A 97 1.38 1.55 -9.26
N TYR A 98 2.07 1.27 -8.17
CA TYR A 98 1.48 0.80 -6.92
C TYR A 98 0.97 1.95 -6.06
N TYR A 99 -0.13 1.74 -5.34
CA TYR A 99 -0.77 2.77 -4.51
C TYR A 99 0.01 3.16 -3.24
N PHE A 100 1.04 2.42 -2.87
CA PHE A 100 1.75 2.62 -1.59
C PHE A 100 2.33 4.02 -1.41
N ALA A 101 2.96 4.57 -2.44
CA ALA A 101 3.53 5.92 -2.40
C ALA A 101 2.43 6.99 -2.33
N ALA A 102 1.35 6.83 -3.11
CA ALA A 102 0.22 7.77 -3.08
C ALA A 102 -0.47 7.77 -1.71
N ASN A 103 -0.73 6.59 -1.15
CA ASN A 103 -1.34 6.52 0.19
C ASN A 103 -0.39 6.99 1.28
N SER A 104 0.92 6.76 1.17
CA SER A 104 1.93 7.34 2.07
C SER A 104 1.91 8.86 2.03
N SER A 105 1.79 9.45 0.84
CA SER A 105 1.66 10.89 0.67
C SER A 105 0.36 11.43 1.30
N LEU A 106 -0.75 10.73 1.12
CA LEU A 106 -2.01 11.04 1.80
C LEU A 106 -1.85 11.04 3.32
N GLN A 107 -1.20 10.02 3.87
CA GLN A 107 -0.98 9.91 5.32
C GLN A 107 -0.08 11.04 5.86
N LEU A 108 0.97 11.42 5.12
CA LEU A 108 1.80 12.57 5.49
C LEU A 108 0.99 13.87 5.45
N GLY A 109 0.15 14.07 4.45
CA GLY A 109 -0.78 15.21 4.41
C GLY A 109 -1.65 15.28 5.66
N ILE A 110 -2.22 14.14 6.09
CA ILE A 110 -3.05 14.03 7.30
C ILE A 110 -2.24 14.33 8.57
N ILE A 111 -1.03 13.80 8.68
CA ILE A 111 -0.14 14.04 9.82
C ILE A 111 0.17 15.53 9.95
N PHE A 112 0.63 16.17 8.87
CA PHE A 112 0.98 17.57 8.87
C PHE A 112 -0.24 18.49 9.07
N GLU A 113 -1.42 18.11 8.55
CA GLU A 113 -2.67 18.84 8.85
C GLU A 113 -2.97 18.83 10.34
N LYS A 114 -2.83 17.67 11.01
CA LYS A 114 -3.02 17.56 12.48
C LYS A 114 -2.00 18.35 13.28
N GLN A 115 -0.78 18.53 12.76
CA GLN A 115 0.27 19.34 13.36
C GLN A 115 0.11 20.84 13.05
N ASN A 116 -0.94 21.24 12.31
CA ASN A 116 -1.16 22.58 11.79
C ASN A 116 -0.06 23.10 10.86
N ASP A 117 0.77 22.21 10.31
CA ASP A 117 1.68 22.54 9.22
C ASP A 117 0.96 22.40 7.87
N PHE A 118 0.14 23.40 7.58
CA PHE A 118 -0.71 23.41 6.39
C PHE A 118 0.08 23.51 5.08
N ALA A 119 1.27 24.09 5.12
CA ALA A 119 2.15 24.14 3.95
C ALA A 119 2.64 22.75 3.55
N GLN A 120 3.12 21.95 4.50
CA GLN A 120 3.50 20.57 4.25
C GLN A 120 2.29 19.70 3.92
N ALA A 121 1.18 19.87 4.63
CA ALA A 121 -0.07 19.14 4.34
C ALA A 121 -0.50 19.36 2.88
N LYS A 122 -0.55 20.60 2.43
CA LYS A 122 -0.87 20.96 1.04
C LYS A 122 0.07 20.32 0.04
N LYS A 123 1.38 20.37 0.28
CA LYS A 123 2.40 19.75 -0.56
C LYS A 123 2.13 18.27 -0.78
N TYR A 124 1.85 17.52 0.28
CA TYR A 124 1.64 16.08 0.20
C TYR A 124 0.28 15.72 -0.41
N TYR A 125 -0.78 16.46 -0.12
CA TYR A 125 -2.07 16.25 -0.79
C TYR A 125 -1.99 16.51 -2.30
N LEU A 126 -1.32 17.59 -2.73
CA LEU A 126 -1.09 17.86 -4.15
C LEU A 126 -0.22 16.77 -4.80
N LYS A 127 0.75 16.24 -4.09
CA LYS A 127 1.58 15.13 -4.58
C LYS A 127 0.74 13.90 -4.91
N VAL A 128 -0.27 13.57 -4.09
CA VAL A 128 -1.23 12.49 -4.39
C VAL A 128 -1.91 12.70 -5.73
N LEU A 129 -2.42 13.92 -5.99
CA LEU A 129 -3.16 14.23 -7.22
C LEU A 129 -2.30 14.15 -8.47
N ASN A 130 -0.98 14.28 -8.34
CA ASN A 130 -0.02 14.25 -9.44
C ASN A 130 0.61 12.87 -9.67
N MET A 131 0.29 11.86 -8.84
CA MET A 131 0.79 10.50 -9.02
C MET A 131 -0.12 9.67 -9.90
N ASN A 132 0.50 8.77 -10.70
CA ASN A 132 -0.20 7.74 -11.46
C ASN A 132 -0.05 6.41 -10.74
N PHE A 133 -1.18 5.81 -10.34
CA PHE A 133 -1.21 4.51 -9.68
C PHE A 133 -2.54 3.80 -9.97
N ASP A 134 -2.55 2.46 -9.83
CA ASP A 134 -3.64 1.64 -10.35
C ASP A 134 -4.74 1.37 -9.31
N GLU A 135 -4.37 0.92 -8.10
CA GLU A 135 -5.34 0.48 -7.09
C GLU A 135 -5.78 1.63 -6.20
N TYR A 136 -7.05 1.64 -5.81
CA TYR A 136 -7.62 2.62 -4.86
C TYR A 136 -7.52 4.08 -5.31
N GLN A 137 -7.30 4.34 -6.59
CA GLN A 137 -7.07 5.69 -7.14
C GLN A 137 -8.18 6.66 -6.73
N PHE A 138 -9.44 6.29 -6.95
CA PHE A 138 -10.58 7.13 -6.63
C PHE A 138 -10.65 7.47 -5.13
N SER A 139 -10.52 6.47 -4.26
CA SER A 139 -10.59 6.66 -2.80
C SER A 139 -9.45 7.55 -2.28
N ILE A 140 -8.22 7.31 -2.73
CA ILE A 140 -7.03 8.04 -2.27
C ILE A 140 -7.06 9.49 -2.77
N THR A 141 -7.37 9.72 -4.05
CA THR A 141 -7.44 11.07 -4.62
C THR A 141 -8.58 11.90 -4.02
N ASN A 142 -9.74 11.30 -3.77
CA ASN A 142 -10.85 12.02 -3.12
C ASN A 142 -10.52 12.43 -1.69
N LYS A 143 -9.82 11.59 -0.94
CA LYS A 143 -9.37 11.94 0.42
C LYS A 143 -8.35 13.08 0.40
N ALA A 144 -7.42 13.08 -0.54
CA ALA A 144 -6.45 14.17 -0.72
C ALA A 144 -7.15 15.49 -1.10
N GLN A 145 -8.11 15.43 -2.02
CA GLN A 145 -8.89 16.60 -2.40
C GLN A 145 -9.71 17.15 -1.22
N ALA A 146 -10.31 16.28 -0.43
CA ALA A 146 -11.02 16.67 0.79
C ALA A 146 -10.06 17.35 1.81
N GLY A 147 -8.84 16.85 1.94
CA GLY A 147 -7.80 17.46 2.75
C GLY A 147 -7.45 18.88 2.27
N LEU A 148 -7.23 19.05 0.97
CA LEU A 148 -6.98 20.36 0.37
C LEU A 148 -8.13 21.35 0.63
N ASN A 149 -9.37 20.88 0.53
CA ASN A 149 -10.53 21.70 0.80
C ASN A 149 -10.60 22.15 2.28
N ARG A 150 -10.26 21.26 3.23
CA ARG A 150 -10.25 21.59 4.66
C ARG A 150 -9.21 22.65 5.03
N ILE A 151 -8.04 22.63 4.39
CA ILE A 151 -6.93 23.53 4.68
C ILE A 151 -6.93 24.80 3.81
N LYS A 152 -7.93 24.95 2.93
CA LYS A 152 -8.06 26.12 2.06
C LYS A 152 -8.23 27.39 2.90
N GLY A 153 -7.31 28.34 2.72
CA GLY A 153 -7.35 29.62 3.41
C GLY A 153 -6.72 29.61 4.83
N LYS A 154 -6.05 28.51 5.19
CA LYS A 154 -5.28 28.41 6.45
C LYS A 154 -3.81 28.69 6.24
#